data_80441be2e4ee6649e0a2f88b8de682ef
#
_entry.id   80441be2e4ee6649e0a2f88b8de682ef
#
_cell.length_a   1.000
_cell.length_b   1.000
_cell.length_c   1.000
_cell.angle_alpha   90.00
_cell.angle_beta   90.00
_cell.angle_gamma   90.00
#
_symmetry.space_group_name_H-M   'P 1'
#
loop_
_entity.id
_entity.type
_entity.pdbx_description
1 polymer ?
#
loop_
_entity_poly.entity_id
_entity_poly.type
_entity_poly.pdbx_seq_one_letter_code
_entity_poly.pdbx_strand_id
1 'polypeptide(L)'
;MKIAILALQGAFAEHEQMFRNLGAETTLIRNLDDFNSTVKKPPSSGGGWRGAVIPGGESTAMMRIMKDEGLFEPFQQAILDGLPVLGTCAGLIMLDRNHLDVMDIMARRNAYGRQLGSFNTEEEFKGIGRIPMTFIRAPYIEEAGPEVEILARVDGKAVAARQKNMLVTAFHPELTNDTRIHELFLSMVKSKN
;
A
#
# COMPACT_ATOMS: atom_id res chain seq x y z
N MET A 1 11.98 -13.94 0.98
CA MET A 1 10.58 -13.57 1.31
C MET A 1 9.94 -13.03 0.04
N LYS A 2 8.71 -13.45 -0.28
CA LYS A 2 8.05 -13.11 -1.53
C LYS A 2 6.92 -12.10 -1.30
N ILE A 3 6.92 -11.00 -2.05
CA ILE A 3 5.92 -9.93 -1.99
C ILE A 3 5.15 -9.88 -3.31
N ALA A 4 3.83 -9.89 -3.22
CA ALA A 4 2.95 -9.65 -4.36
C ALA A 4 2.80 -8.15 -4.61
N ILE A 5 2.81 -7.72 -5.85
CA ILE A 5 2.57 -6.32 -6.22
C ILE A 5 1.42 -6.29 -7.20
N LEU A 6 0.37 -5.55 -6.86
CA LEU A 6 -0.78 -5.39 -7.71
C LEU A 6 -0.40 -4.52 -8.92
N ALA A 7 -0.30 -5.15 -10.10
CA ALA A 7 0.22 -4.52 -11.32
C ALA A 7 -0.91 -4.23 -12.32
N LEU A 8 -2.00 -3.61 -11.84
CA LEU A 8 -3.15 -3.23 -12.66
C LEU A 8 -2.88 -1.91 -13.40
N GLN A 9 -2.26 -0.95 -12.71
CA GLN A 9 -1.93 0.37 -13.23
C GLN A 9 -1.04 1.10 -12.21
N GLY A 10 -0.20 2.05 -12.64
CA GLY A 10 0.57 2.93 -11.76
C GLY A 10 1.99 2.46 -11.46
N ALA A 11 2.54 2.86 -10.30
CA ALA A 11 3.96 2.77 -9.93
C ALA A 11 4.38 1.38 -9.38
N PHE A 12 3.91 0.30 -9.98
CA PHE A 12 4.22 -1.06 -9.51
C PHE A 12 5.67 -1.47 -9.80
N ALA A 13 6.28 -0.97 -10.87
CA ALA A 13 7.66 -1.31 -11.22
C ALA A 13 8.67 -0.70 -10.24
N GLU A 14 8.42 0.49 -9.76
CA GLU A 14 9.25 1.18 -8.76
C GLU A 14 9.21 0.44 -7.43
N HIS A 15 8.05 -0.02 -6.98
CA HIS A 15 7.93 -0.87 -5.80
C HIS A 15 8.66 -2.20 -5.99
N GLU A 16 8.52 -2.83 -7.17
CA GLU A 16 9.23 -4.06 -7.49
C GLU A 16 10.73 -3.89 -7.36
N GLN A 17 11.28 -2.82 -7.94
CA GLN A 17 12.71 -2.52 -7.88
C GLN A 17 13.16 -2.29 -6.43
N MET A 18 12.38 -1.55 -5.64
CA MET A 18 12.71 -1.26 -4.24
C MET A 18 12.77 -2.56 -3.41
N PHE A 19 11.77 -3.44 -3.51
CA PHE A 19 11.77 -4.71 -2.79
C PHE A 19 12.88 -5.66 -3.23
N ARG A 20 13.21 -5.71 -4.52
CA ARG A 20 14.34 -6.50 -5.03
C ARG A 20 15.68 -6.00 -4.47
N ASN A 21 15.86 -4.68 -4.41
CA ASN A 21 17.07 -4.07 -3.79
C ASN A 21 17.20 -4.45 -2.30
N LEU A 22 16.08 -4.67 -1.62
CA LEU A 22 16.05 -5.14 -0.23
C LEU A 22 16.12 -6.67 -0.09
N GLY A 23 16.38 -7.40 -1.18
CA GLY A 23 16.56 -8.85 -1.19
C GLY A 23 15.25 -9.64 -1.09
N ALA A 24 14.09 -9.02 -1.32
CA ALA A 24 12.82 -9.72 -1.41
C ALA A 24 12.56 -10.22 -2.84
N GLU A 25 11.96 -11.39 -2.96
CA GLU A 25 11.38 -11.85 -4.22
C GLU A 25 10.05 -11.13 -4.46
N THR A 26 9.76 -10.81 -5.72
CA THR A 26 8.52 -10.14 -6.10
C THR A 26 7.73 -10.96 -7.12
N THR A 27 6.41 -10.78 -7.12
CA THR A 27 5.53 -11.30 -8.15
C THR A 27 4.47 -10.26 -8.48
N LEU A 28 4.19 -10.07 -9.76
CA LEU A 28 3.17 -9.12 -10.22
C LEU A 28 1.83 -9.84 -10.37
N ILE A 29 0.78 -9.23 -9.82
CA ILE A 29 -0.61 -9.70 -9.92
C ILE A 29 -1.37 -8.78 -10.87
N ARG A 30 -1.80 -9.31 -12.01
CA ARG A 30 -2.53 -8.57 -13.04
C ARG A 30 -3.98 -9.05 -13.21
N ASN A 31 -4.23 -10.32 -12.85
CA ASN A 31 -5.50 -10.99 -13.02
C ASN A 31 -5.70 -12.09 -11.96
N LEU A 32 -6.86 -12.73 -11.99
CA LEU A 32 -7.21 -13.78 -11.03
C LEU A 32 -6.30 -15.02 -11.15
N ASP A 33 -5.80 -15.34 -12.34
CA ASP A 33 -4.89 -16.49 -12.53
C ASP A 33 -3.54 -16.23 -11.86
N ASP A 34 -2.98 -15.02 -11.99
CA ASP A 34 -1.77 -14.61 -11.27
C ASP A 34 -1.97 -14.73 -9.75
N PHE A 35 -3.12 -14.25 -9.26
CA PHE A 35 -3.48 -14.33 -7.83
C PHE A 35 -3.57 -15.80 -7.39
N ASN A 36 -4.34 -16.64 -8.07
CA ASN A 36 -4.56 -18.03 -7.71
C ASN A 36 -3.28 -18.88 -7.78
N SER A 37 -2.42 -18.62 -8.76
CA SER A 37 -1.16 -19.37 -8.94
C SER A 37 -0.18 -19.15 -7.78
N THR A 38 -0.33 -18.02 -7.08
CA THR A 38 0.55 -17.60 -6.00
C THR A 38 -0.02 -17.83 -4.60
N VAL A 39 -1.34 -17.71 -4.41
CA VAL A 39 -2.02 -17.90 -3.10
C VAL A 39 -2.19 -19.36 -2.73
N LYS A 40 -2.41 -20.26 -3.70
CA LYS A 40 -2.72 -21.68 -3.45
C LYS A 40 -1.56 -22.51 -2.93
N LYS A 41 -0.36 -21.96 -2.78
CA LYS A 41 0.76 -22.67 -2.13
C LYS A 41 0.83 -22.25 -0.66
N PRO A 42 0.57 -23.16 0.29
CA PRO A 42 0.67 -22.81 1.71
C PRO A 42 2.09 -22.33 2.06
N PRO A 43 2.24 -21.46 3.06
CA PRO A 43 3.53 -20.96 3.51
C PRO A 43 4.55 -22.05 3.84
N SER A 44 4.05 -23.21 4.30
CA SER A 44 4.85 -24.41 4.61
C SER A 44 5.52 -25.06 3.38
N SER A 45 5.05 -24.78 2.16
CA SER A 45 5.65 -25.30 0.91
C SER A 45 6.69 -24.36 0.28
N GLY A 46 7.04 -23.26 0.94
CA GLY A 46 8.04 -22.30 0.46
C GLY A 46 7.60 -21.45 -0.75
N GLY A 47 6.37 -21.57 -1.21
CA GLY A 47 5.95 -21.01 -2.51
C GLY A 47 4.94 -19.85 -2.49
N GLY A 48 4.32 -19.53 -1.35
CA GLY A 48 3.33 -18.44 -1.25
C GLY A 48 3.96 -17.07 -0.99
N TRP A 49 3.28 -16.01 -1.46
CA TRP A 49 3.63 -14.66 -1.05
C TRP A 49 3.10 -14.37 0.37
N ARG A 50 3.80 -13.48 1.08
CA ARG A 50 3.56 -13.22 2.51
C ARG A 50 3.07 -11.81 2.80
N GLY A 51 3.04 -10.97 1.80
CA GLY A 51 2.54 -9.60 1.86
C GLY A 51 2.22 -9.10 0.46
N ALA A 52 1.39 -8.08 0.38
CA ALA A 52 0.98 -7.47 -0.88
C ALA A 52 1.21 -5.95 -0.88
N VAL A 53 1.36 -5.39 -2.07
CA VAL A 53 1.46 -3.94 -2.30
C VAL A 53 0.38 -3.52 -3.27
N ILE A 54 -0.35 -2.46 -2.91
CA ILE A 54 -1.24 -1.71 -3.80
C ILE A 54 -0.54 -0.39 -4.11
N PRO A 55 0.02 -0.24 -5.33
CA PRO A 55 0.82 0.94 -5.67
C PRO A 55 -0.03 2.19 -5.88
N GLY A 56 0.66 3.34 -5.99
CA GLY A 56 0.07 4.56 -6.49
C GLY A 56 -0.36 4.45 -7.95
N GLY A 57 -1.38 5.20 -8.31
CA GLY A 57 -1.97 5.21 -9.64
C GLY A 57 -3.29 5.96 -9.66
N GLU A 58 -4.20 5.61 -10.55
CA GLU A 58 -5.56 6.15 -10.59
C GLU A 58 -6.52 5.13 -9.94
N SER A 59 -7.00 5.44 -8.71
CA SER A 59 -7.77 4.49 -7.89
C SER A 59 -9.07 4.02 -8.55
N THR A 60 -9.76 4.87 -9.32
CA THR A 60 -11.01 4.49 -9.99
C THR A 60 -10.75 3.47 -11.09
N ALA A 61 -9.69 3.69 -11.91
CA ALA A 61 -9.28 2.75 -12.94
C ALA A 61 -8.82 1.42 -12.32
N MET A 62 -8.01 1.48 -11.27
CA MET A 62 -7.52 0.29 -10.57
C MET A 62 -8.67 -0.53 -9.99
N MET A 63 -9.64 0.11 -9.32
CA MET A 63 -10.84 -0.58 -8.79
C MET A 63 -11.67 -1.22 -9.89
N ARG A 64 -11.83 -0.54 -11.03
CA ARG A 64 -12.54 -1.10 -12.19
C ARG A 64 -11.84 -2.35 -12.70
N ILE A 65 -10.53 -2.26 -12.99
CA ILE A 65 -9.74 -3.40 -13.47
C ILE A 65 -9.79 -4.55 -12.45
N MET A 66 -9.65 -4.26 -11.16
CA MET A 66 -9.73 -5.26 -10.09
C MET A 66 -11.06 -6.04 -10.11
N LYS A 67 -12.18 -5.35 -10.38
CA LYS A 67 -13.51 -5.98 -10.52
C LYS A 67 -13.64 -6.75 -11.83
N ASP A 68 -13.23 -6.17 -12.94
CA ASP A 68 -13.31 -6.78 -14.28
C ASP A 68 -12.46 -8.08 -14.35
N GLU A 69 -11.32 -8.11 -13.64
CA GLU A 69 -10.43 -9.29 -13.53
C GLU A 69 -10.84 -10.29 -12.43
N GLY A 70 -11.95 -10.05 -11.71
CA GLY A 70 -12.43 -10.93 -10.62
C GLY A 70 -11.51 -10.97 -9.40
N LEU A 71 -10.67 -9.97 -9.21
CA LEU A 71 -9.69 -9.88 -8.11
C LEU A 71 -10.28 -9.28 -6.83
N PHE A 72 -11.41 -8.56 -6.92
CA PHE A 72 -11.92 -7.75 -5.81
C PHE A 72 -12.16 -8.60 -4.56
N GLU A 73 -13.09 -9.56 -4.62
CA GLU A 73 -13.45 -10.38 -3.47
C GLU A 73 -12.29 -11.27 -2.97
N PRO A 74 -11.54 -11.98 -3.85
CA PRO A 74 -10.41 -12.78 -3.40
C PRO A 74 -9.32 -11.97 -2.70
N PHE A 75 -9.02 -10.76 -3.19
CA PHE A 75 -8.01 -9.90 -2.61
C PHE A 75 -8.48 -9.29 -1.28
N GLN A 76 -9.73 -8.80 -1.23
CA GLN A 76 -10.37 -8.32 -0.01
C GLN A 76 -10.35 -9.40 1.07
N GLN A 77 -10.77 -10.62 0.75
CA GLN A 77 -10.80 -11.73 1.71
C GLN A 77 -9.40 -12.08 2.22
N ALA A 78 -8.41 -12.11 1.35
CA ALA A 78 -7.02 -12.36 1.76
C ALA A 78 -6.52 -11.32 2.79
N ILE A 79 -6.89 -10.04 2.62
CA ILE A 79 -6.54 -8.98 3.58
C ILE A 79 -7.29 -9.19 4.91
N LEU A 80 -8.58 -9.50 4.86
CA LEU A 80 -9.40 -9.77 6.05
C LEU A 80 -8.89 -11.00 6.82
N ASP A 81 -8.39 -12.01 6.12
CA ASP A 81 -7.72 -13.19 6.68
C ASP A 81 -6.32 -12.87 7.23
N GLY A 82 -5.92 -11.60 7.10
CA GLY A 82 -4.75 -11.03 7.74
C GLY A 82 -3.50 -10.98 6.86
N LEU A 83 -3.63 -11.00 5.53
CA LEU A 83 -2.51 -10.70 4.64
C LEU A 83 -1.96 -9.29 4.95
N PRO A 84 -0.65 -9.13 5.21
CA PRO A 84 -0.05 -7.80 5.31
C PRO A 84 -0.12 -7.05 3.98
N VAL A 85 -0.52 -5.76 4.05
CA VAL A 85 -0.64 -4.91 2.86
C VAL A 85 0.01 -3.55 3.07
N LEU A 86 0.78 -3.11 2.07
CA LEU A 86 1.23 -1.73 1.92
C LEU A 86 0.41 -1.06 0.81
N GLY A 87 -0.31 0.02 1.13
CA GLY A 87 -1.02 0.86 0.15
C GLY A 87 -0.38 2.24 0.03
N THR A 88 0.03 2.64 -1.19
CA THR A 88 0.62 3.97 -1.42
C THR A 88 -0.28 4.81 -2.32
N CYS A 89 -0.49 6.08 -1.99
CA CYS A 89 -1.29 7.04 -2.73
C CYS A 89 -2.68 6.46 -3.11
N ALA A 90 -2.89 6.02 -4.34
CA ALA A 90 -4.13 5.34 -4.76
C ALA A 90 -4.40 4.07 -3.94
N GLY A 91 -3.36 3.35 -3.54
CA GLY A 91 -3.48 2.16 -2.68
C GLY A 91 -4.06 2.47 -1.30
N LEU A 92 -3.76 3.64 -0.72
CA LEU A 92 -4.41 4.11 0.50
C LEU A 92 -5.92 4.29 0.29
N ILE A 93 -6.32 4.91 -0.84
CA ILE A 93 -7.73 5.10 -1.20
C ILE A 93 -8.42 3.74 -1.37
N MET A 94 -7.77 2.79 -2.05
CA MET A 94 -8.37 1.49 -2.33
C MET A 94 -8.63 0.65 -1.07
N LEU A 95 -7.90 0.87 0.03
CA LEU A 95 -8.09 0.15 1.29
C LEU A 95 -9.18 0.73 2.19
N ASP A 96 -9.67 1.95 1.93
CA ASP A 96 -10.61 2.66 2.77
C ASP A 96 -12.02 2.06 2.79
N ARG A 97 -12.88 2.60 3.68
CA ARG A 97 -14.27 2.18 3.88
C ARG A 97 -15.15 2.20 2.62
N ASN A 98 -14.82 3.07 1.65
CA ASN A 98 -15.63 3.26 0.43
C ASN A 98 -15.20 2.38 -0.75
N HIS A 99 -14.10 1.62 -0.61
CA HIS A 99 -13.51 0.83 -1.68
C HIS A 99 -13.43 -0.65 -1.29
N LEU A 100 -12.27 -1.14 -0.85
CA LEU A 100 -12.12 -2.54 -0.38
C LEU A 100 -12.72 -2.75 1.02
N ASP A 101 -12.97 -1.69 1.77
CA ASP A 101 -13.56 -1.74 3.12
C ASP A 101 -12.81 -2.69 4.08
N VAL A 102 -11.51 -2.59 4.08
CA VAL A 102 -10.64 -3.42 4.94
C VAL A 102 -9.91 -2.62 6.01
N MET A 103 -9.75 -1.31 5.82
CA MET A 103 -9.12 -0.40 6.77
C MET A 103 -10.11 0.69 7.21
N ASP A 104 -10.19 0.93 8.52
CA ASP A 104 -11.15 1.86 9.13
C ASP A 104 -10.71 3.33 8.96
N ILE A 105 -10.52 3.74 7.73
CA ILE A 105 -10.19 5.11 7.31
C ILE A 105 -11.16 5.60 6.24
N MET A 106 -11.25 6.92 6.10
CA MET A 106 -11.85 7.59 4.96
C MET A 106 -10.80 8.48 4.30
N ALA A 107 -10.48 8.19 3.06
CA ALA A 107 -9.54 8.97 2.26
C ALA A 107 -10.23 10.11 1.53
N ARG A 108 -9.62 11.30 1.54
CA ARG A 108 -10.04 12.43 0.71
C ARG A 108 -9.04 12.66 -0.41
N ARG A 109 -9.54 12.65 -1.64
CA ARG A 109 -8.73 12.86 -2.85
C ARG A 109 -8.38 14.35 -3.03
N ASN A 110 -7.32 14.63 -3.79
CA ASN A 110 -6.93 15.99 -4.21
C ASN A 110 -6.79 16.97 -3.03
N ALA A 111 -6.10 16.54 -1.99
CA ALA A 111 -5.98 17.25 -0.72
C ALA A 111 -5.37 18.65 -0.82
N TYR A 112 -4.55 18.91 -1.81
CA TYR A 112 -3.67 20.07 -1.88
C TYR A 112 -4.01 21.06 -2.99
N GLY A 113 -5.22 20.95 -3.59
CA GLY A 113 -5.71 21.86 -4.62
C GLY A 113 -5.00 21.73 -5.98
N ARG A 114 -5.49 22.48 -6.98
CA ARG A 114 -5.00 22.39 -8.36
C ARG A 114 -3.58 22.94 -8.56
N GLN A 115 -3.11 23.83 -7.68
CA GLN A 115 -1.81 24.52 -7.83
C GLN A 115 -0.64 23.78 -7.16
N LEU A 116 -0.89 22.87 -6.22
CA LEU A 116 0.13 22.08 -5.51
C LEU A 116 -0.03 20.59 -5.80
N GLY A 117 -0.16 20.26 -7.09
CA GLY A 117 -0.38 18.87 -7.52
C GLY A 117 0.74 17.90 -7.15
N SER A 118 1.96 18.41 -6.94
CA SER A 118 3.12 17.59 -6.57
C SER A 118 4.11 18.44 -5.77
N PHE A 119 4.61 17.90 -4.68
CA PHE A 119 5.64 18.53 -3.85
C PHE A 119 6.45 17.48 -3.09
N ASN A 120 7.62 17.86 -2.61
CA ASN A 120 8.46 17.06 -1.74
C ASN A 120 8.62 17.77 -0.40
N THR A 121 8.63 17.00 0.68
CA THR A 121 8.94 17.47 2.03
C THR A 121 9.70 16.41 2.79
N GLU A 122 10.23 16.78 3.96
CA GLU A 122 10.75 15.83 4.96
C GLU A 122 10.00 16.05 6.25
N GLU A 123 9.35 15.00 6.75
CA GLU A 123 8.57 15.07 7.97
C GLU A 123 8.80 13.86 8.86
N GLU A 124 8.40 14.01 10.12
CA GLU A 124 8.51 12.95 11.11
C GLU A 124 7.53 11.81 10.79
N PHE A 125 8.05 10.60 10.77
CA PHE A 125 7.28 9.37 10.68
C PHE A 125 7.49 8.56 11.95
N LYS A 126 6.42 8.29 12.67
CA LYS A 126 6.45 7.60 13.97
C LYS A 126 7.18 6.25 13.87
N GLY A 127 8.19 6.08 14.70
CA GLY A 127 9.00 4.86 14.78
C GLY A 127 10.12 4.74 13.76
N ILE A 128 10.28 5.73 12.84
CA ILE A 128 11.35 5.75 11.84
C ILE A 128 12.20 7.03 11.95
N GLY A 129 11.58 8.17 12.34
CA GLY A 129 12.19 9.50 12.31
C GLY A 129 11.86 10.26 11.03
N ARG A 130 12.59 11.34 10.73
CA ARG A 130 12.36 12.16 9.54
C ARG A 130 12.69 11.40 8.27
N ILE A 131 11.74 11.40 7.33
CA ILE A 131 11.87 10.74 6.02
C ILE A 131 11.45 11.69 4.89
N PRO A 132 12.01 11.54 3.67
CA PRO A 132 11.52 12.25 2.51
C PRO A 132 10.15 11.72 2.08
N MET A 133 9.26 12.63 1.72
CA MET A 133 7.90 12.31 1.27
C MET A 133 7.62 13.02 -0.05
N THR A 134 7.42 12.24 -1.11
CA THR A 134 7.05 12.72 -2.45
C THR A 134 5.55 12.60 -2.64
N PHE A 135 4.87 13.71 -2.82
CA PHE A 135 3.42 13.79 -3.05
C PHE A 135 3.13 14.10 -4.52
N ILE A 136 2.20 13.34 -5.12
CA ILE A 136 1.73 13.55 -6.49
C ILE A 136 0.21 13.47 -6.48
N ARG A 137 -0.49 14.61 -6.55
CA ARG A 137 -1.96 14.68 -6.46
C ARG A 137 -2.53 13.82 -5.33
N ALA A 138 -1.85 13.87 -4.20
CA ALA A 138 -2.03 12.92 -3.12
C ALA A 138 -3.36 13.07 -2.37
N PRO A 139 -3.91 11.97 -1.85
CA PRO A 139 -4.99 12.01 -0.87
C PRO A 139 -4.46 12.41 0.53
N TYR A 140 -5.38 12.52 1.49
CA TYR A 140 -5.07 12.43 2.91
C TYR A 140 -6.15 11.61 3.61
N ILE A 141 -5.87 11.18 4.83
CA ILE A 141 -6.84 10.48 5.68
C ILE A 141 -7.66 11.55 6.40
N GLU A 142 -8.94 11.69 6.02
CA GLU A 142 -9.89 12.65 6.60
C GLU A 142 -10.46 12.13 7.92
N GLU A 143 -10.78 10.83 7.97
CA GLU A 143 -11.25 10.15 9.17
C GLU A 143 -10.46 8.87 9.41
N ALA A 144 -10.23 8.56 10.66
CA ALA A 144 -9.59 7.33 11.10
C ALA A 144 -10.32 6.79 12.34
N GLY A 145 -10.64 5.52 12.33
CA GLY A 145 -11.26 4.84 13.47
C GLY A 145 -10.30 4.69 14.67
N PRO A 146 -10.83 4.27 15.82
CA PRO A 146 -10.08 4.26 17.08
C PRO A 146 -8.89 3.29 17.10
N GLU A 147 -8.90 2.25 16.27
CA GLU A 147 -7.79 1.28 16.16
C GLU A 147 -6.76 1.65 15.09
N VAL A 148 -6.94 2.78 14.41
CA VAL A 148 -6.02 3.26 13.38
C VAL A 148 -4.96 4.15 14.00
N GLU A 149 -3.71 3.76 13.91
CA GLU A 149 -2.58 4.56 14.36
C GLU A 149 -2.11 5.49 13.23
N ILE A 150 -2.16 6.81 13.46
CA ILE A 150 -1.58 7.79 12.54
C ILE A 150 -0.07 7.82 12.76
N LEU A 151 0.68 7.64 11.66
CA LEU A 151 2.14 7.55 11.68
C LEU A 151 2.85 8.82 11.19
N ALA A 152 2.20 9.62 10.36
CA ALA A 152 2.74 10.89 9.88
C ALA A 152 1.64 11.91 9.56
N ARG A 153 1.99 13.19 9.74
CA ARG A 153 1.15 14.33 9.35
C ARG A 153 1.99 15.34 8.58
N VAL A 154 1.36 15.97 7.59
CA VAL A 154 1.92 17.11 6.84
C VAL A 154 0.85 18.20 6.82
N ASP A 155 1.19 19.41 7.26
CA ASP A 155 0.25 20.53 7.39
C ASP A 155 -1.04 20.15 8.15
N GLY A 156 -0.88 19.39 9.24
CA GLY A 156 -1.99 18.91 10.07
C GLY A 156 -2.80 17.74 9.50
N LYS A 157 -2.64 17.40 8.21
CA LYS A 157 -3.34 16.30 7.55
C LYS A 157 -2.63 14.97 7.80
N ALA A 158 -3.39 13.93 8.13
CA ALA A 158 -2.83 12.58 8.28
C ALA A 158 -2.47 11.99 6.91
N VAL A 159 -1.20 11.63 6.73
CA VAL A 159 -0.64 11.17 5.45
C VAL A 159 -0.04 9.76 5.51
N ALA A 160 0.00 9.15 6.70
CA ALA A 160 0.35 7.76 6.87
C ALA A 160 -0.36 7.18 8.09
N ALA A 161 -0.75 5.93 8.00
CA ALA A 161 -1.41 5.22 9.08
C ALA A 161 -1.13 3.71 9.03
N ARG A 162 -1.36 3.07 10.18
CA ARG A 162 -1.30 1.63 10.34
C ARG A 162 -2.55 1.15 11.06
N GLN A 163 -3.10 0.02 10.62
CA GLN A 163 -4.10 -0.74 11.32
C GLN A 163 -3.82 -2.23 11.15
N LYS A 164 -3.61 -2.95 12.25
CA LYS A 164 -3.22 -4.38 12.21
C LYS A 164 -2.01 -4.61 11.30
N ASN A 165 -2.21 -5.34 10.21
CA ASN A 165 -1.18 -5.68 9.23
C ASN A 165 -1.19 -4.77 7.98
N MET A 166 -1.95 -3.69 8.01
CA MET A 166 -2.06 -2.74 6.90
C MET A 166 -1.27 -1.47 7.21
N LEU A 167 -0.43 -1.06 6.28
CA LEU A 167 0.34 0.18 6.30
C LEU A 167 -0.03 1.01 5.08
N VAL A 168 -0.37 2.27 5.27
CA VAL A 168 -0.73 3.16 4.17
C VAL A 168 0.05 4.46 4.22
N THR A 169 0.40 4.98 3.05
CA THR A 169 1.00 6.30 2.85
C THR A 169 0.27 7.06 1.76
N ALA A 170 0.07 8.35 1.94
CA ALA A 170 -0.46 9.25 0.91
C ALA A 170 0.62 9.65 -0.11
N PHE A 171 1.88 9.58 0.31
CA PHE A 171 3.06 9.87 -0.51
C PHE A 171 3.59 8.59 -1.17
N HIS A 172 4.56 8.79 -2.07
CA HIS A 172 5.21 7.76 -2.88
C HIS A 172 6.61 7.44 -2.33
N PRO A 173 6.78 6.51 -1.37
CA PRO A 173 8.09 6.14 -0.86
C PRO A 173 8.96 5.47 -1.91
N GLU A 174 8.34 4.83 -2.92
CA GLU A 174 9.01 4.17 -4.04
C GLU A 174 9.73 5.12 -5.01
N LEU A 175 9.42 6.43 -4.94
CA LEU A 175 10.04 7.46 -5.77
C LEU A 175 11.21 8.17 -5.07
N THR A 176 11.62 7.69 -3.92
CA THR A 176 12.77 8.20 -3.18
C THR A 176 13.86 7.13 -3.07
N ASN A 177 15.07 7.52 -2.64
CA ASN A 177 16.13 6.57 -2.33
C ASN A 177 16.02 6.03 -0.89
N ASP A 178 15.01 6.44 -0.13
CA ASP A 178 14.81 6.03 1.25
C ASP A 178 14.03 4.71 1.31
N THR A 179 14.66 3.68 1.84
CA THR A 179 14.10 2.32 1.89
C THR A 179 13.26 2.04 3.14
N ARG A 180 13.28 2.95 4.14
CA ARG A 180 12.77 2.68 5.49
C ARG A 180 11.28 2.32 5.56
N ILE A 181 10.44 2.86 4.67
CA ILE A 181 9.00 2.45 4.60
C ILE A 181 8.87 1.00 4.10
N HIS A 182 9.62 0.62 3.07
CA HIS A 182 9.63 -0.75 2.56
C HIS A 182 10.23 -1.73 3.57
N GLU A 183 11.28 -1.34 4.29
CA GLU A 183 11.88 -2.12 5.38
C GLU A 183 10.90 -2.30 6.54
N LEU A 184 10.17 -1.24 6.94
CA LEU A 184 9.11 -1.32 7.93
C LEU A 184 8.04 -2.34 7.50
N PHE A 185 7.58 -2.26 6.26
CA PHE A 185 6.61 -3.22 5.73
C PHE A 185 7.16 -4.65 5.74
N LEU A 186 8.41 -4.86 5.30
CA LEU A 186 9.06 -6.18 5.37
C LEU A 186 9.16 -6.71 6.80
N SER A 187 9.40 -5.85 7.79
CA SER A 187 9.41 -6.23 9.20
C SER A 187 8.03 -6.67 9.70
N MET A 188 6.96 -5.98 9.28
CA MET A 188 5.57 -6.36 9.59
C MET A 188 5.23 -7.73 9.01
N VAL A 189 5.67 -8.00 7.77
CA VAL A 189 5.48 -9.31 7.12
C VAL A 189 6.23 -10.42 7.87
N LYS A 190 7.43 -10.14 8.41
CA LYS A 190 8.23 -11.11 9.19
C LYS A 190 7.62 -11.40 10.55
N SER A 191 7.10 -10.41 11.24
CA SER A 191 6.57 -10.54 12.61
C SER A 191 5.31 -11.40 12.71
N LYS A 192 4.65 -11.67 11.59
CA LYS A 192 3.45 -12.50 11.50
C LYS A 192 3.75 -14.00 11.37
N ASN A 193 5.01 -14.38 11.23
CA ASN A 193 5.47 -15.78 11.18
C ASN A 193 6.11 -16.12 12.53
#